data_4c98d3a44143243b2d42966800f4b973
#
_entry.id   4c98d3a44143243b2d42966800f4b973
#
_cell.length_a   1.000
_cell.length_b   1.000
_cell.length_c   1.000
_cell.angle_alpha   90.00
_cell.angle_beta   90.00
_cell.angle_gamma   90.00
#
_symmetry.space_group_name_H-M   'P 1'
#
loop_
_entity.id
_entity.type
_entity.pdbx_description
1 polymer ?
#
loop_
_entity_poly.entity_id
_entity_poly.type
_entity_poly.pdbx_seq_one_letter_code
_entity_poly.pdbx_strand_id
1 'polypeptide(L)'
;VLSTYGSRGDIQPMAGLAASLRESGAEVRVCGPSDEEFGKLLAGIGVEMVPYGPSARALTKAAPPASTVPERAAQVIASQFEVIAAAAEGWDVLVATGMIPAAAGARSVAERLGIPSVSVTFQQLTLPSPQRPPLAYPGHPLPPDVTDNRALWDLDAEAIDALFGEALNTHRAAAGLPPVDGVRDHVVGDRPWLATDPVLDPPTEMPDFDVVQTGAWFLPDERPLPDELSAFLDAGDPPVYVGFGSMPMHASRDVARIAVDAVRAQGRRVLVGRGWADLALIDERDDCLAVGEVNHQALFGRVAAVVHHGGAGTTTTAARCGAPQVVVPQLADQPYWAGRVAALGIGAAHDGPVP
;
A
#
# COMPACT_ATOMS: atom_id res chain seq x y z
N VAL A 1 -19.00 -6.16 -0.58
CA VAL A 1 -17.76 -6.85 -0.18
C VAL A 1 -16.58 -6.02 -0.64
N LEU A 2 -15.56 -5.87 0.20
CA LEU A 2 -14.29 -5.24 -0.12
C LEU A 2 -13.22 -6.32 -0.19
N SER A 3 -12.41 -6.34 -1.24
CA SER A 3 -11.34 -7.33 -1.41
C SER A 3 -10.00 -6.62 -1.60
N THR A 4 -9.00 -7.04 -0.84
CA THR A 4 -7.64 -6.53 -0.96
C THR A 4 -6.62 -7.61 -0.61
N TYR A 5 -5.41 -7.53 -1.19
CA TYR A 5 -4.32 -8.42 -0.83
C TYR A 5 -2.99 -7.67 -0.97
N GLY A 6 -2.35 -7.46 0.15
CA GLY A 6 -1.10 -6.74 0.23
C GLY A 6 -0.73 -6.41 1.67
N SER A 7 0.05 -5.36 1.86
CA SER A 7 0.52 -4.91 3.15
C SER A 7 -0.51 -4.02 3.88
N ARG A 8 -0.07 -3.41 4.96
CA ARG A 8 -0.88 -2.42 5.70
C ARG A 8 -1.32 -1.25 4.81
N GLY A 9 -0.53 -0.88 3.80
CA GLY A 9 -0.87 0.17 2.84
C GLY A 9 -2.12 -0.15 2.01
N ASP A 10 -2.43 -1.43 1.85
CA ASP A 10 -3.62 -1.89 1.12
C ASP A 10 -4.83 -2.06 2.04
N ILE A 11 -4.63 -2.61 3.24
CA ILE A 11 -5.71 -2.90 4.20
C ILE A 11 -6.25 -1.64 4.87
N GLN A 12 -5.39 -0.72 5.28
CA GLN A 12 -5.79 0.42 6.10
C GLN A 12 -6.73 1.38 5.38
N PRO A 13 -6.52 1.74 4.09
CA PRO A 13 -7.49 2.53 3.33
C PRO A 13 -8.83 1.79 3.15
N MET A 14 -8.80 0.48 2.92
CA MET A 14 -10.01 -0.33 2.81
C MET A 14 -10.79 -0.39 4.13
N ALA A 15 -10.11 -0.41 5.27
CA ALA A 15 -10.75 -0.28 6.57
C ALA A 15 -11.40 1.11 6.74
N GLY A 16 -10.77 2.17 6.24
CA GLY A 16 -11.34 3.52 6.21
C GLY A 16 -12.63 3.57 5.38
N LEU A 17 -12.62 2.99 4.17
CA LEU A 17 -13.82 2.88 3.35
C LEU A 17 -14.90 2.04 4.05
N ALA A 18 -14.52 0.91 4.67
CA ALA A 18 -15.46 0.04 5.40
C ALA A 18 -16.15 0.79 6.54
N ALA A 19 -15.42 1.57 7.31
CA ALA A 19 -15.98 2.40 8.38
C ALA A 19 -17.00 3.41 7.84
N SER A 20 -16.65 4.17 6.80
CA SER A 20 -17.53 5.18 6.18
C SER A 20 -18.79 4.56 5.55
N LEU A 21 -18.67 3.39 4.91
CA LEU A 21 -19.83 2.69 4.36
C LEU A 21 -20.78 2.23 5.46
N ARG A 22 -20.25 1.71 6.57
CA ARG A 22 -21.07 1.31 7.72
C ARG A 22 -21.77 2.49 8.37
N GLU A 23 -21.09 3.61 8.53
CA GLU A 23 -21.70 4.86 9.02
C GLU A 23 -22.86 5.33 8.11
N SER A 24 -22.76 5.02 6.81
CA SER A 24 -23.83 5.27 5.84
C SER A 24 -24.94 4.21 5.84
N GLY A 25 -24.87 3.21 6.72
CA GLY A 25 -25.88 2.16 6.88
C GLY A 25 -25.68 0.93 5.99
N ALA A 26 -24.55 0.79 5.29
CA ALA A 26 -24.25 -0.40 4.50
C ALA A 26 -23.69 -1.53 5.37
N GLU A 27 -24.05 -2.77 5.03
CA GLU A 27 -23.32 -3.94 5.52
C GLU A 27 -22.00 -4.08 4.78
N VAL A 28 -20.92 -4.37 5.50
CA VAL A 28 -19.60 -4.46 4.92
C VAL A 28 -18.86 -5.69 5.42
N ARG A 29 -18.23 -6.40 4.50
CA ARG A 29 -17.31 -7.50 4.74
C ARG A 29 -16.01 -7.24 4.01
N VAL A 30 -14.85 -7.52 4.63
CA VAL A 30 -13.53 -7.36 4.02
C VAL A 30 -12.87 -8.72 3.83
N CYS A 31 -12.50 -9.06 2.60
CA CYS A 31 -11.67 -10.20 2.28
C CYS A 31 -10.22 -9.75 2.15
N GLY A 32 -9.29 -10.38 2.86
CA GLY A 32 -7.88 -9.96 2.86
C GLY A 32 -6.91 -11.05 3.31
N PRO A 33 -5.59 -10.78 3.32
CA PRO A 33 -4.59 -11.76 3.71
C PRO A 33 -4.73 -12.19 5.17
N SER A 34 -4.29 -13.42 5.48
CA SER A 34 -4.51 -14.06 6.78
C SER A 34 -3.64 -13.53 7.94
N ASP A 35 -3.30 -12.25 7.92
CA ASP A 35 -2.52 -11.61 8.97
C ASP A 35 -3.41 -11.23 10.17
N GLU A 36 -3.05 -11.69 11.37
CA GLU A 36 -3.84 -11.47 12.58
C GLU A 36 -4.04 -9.98 12.92
N GLU A 37 -3.03 -9.13 12.62
CA GLU A 37 -3.10 -7.69 12.85
C GLU A 37 -4.21 -7.02 12.04
N PHE A 38 -4.49 -7.51 10.83
CA PHE A 38 -5.55 -6.97 9.98
C PHE A 38 -6.95 -7.39 10.47
N GLY A 39 -7.06 -8.64 10.94
CA GLY A 39 -8.28 -9.10 11.60
C GLY A 39 -8.62 -8.26 12.84
N LYS A 40 -7.63 -7.94 13.67
CA LYS A 40 -7.81 -7.07 14.85
C LYS A 40 -8.21 -5.64 14.45
N LEU A 41 -7.58 -5.08 13.41
CA LEU A 41 -7.91 -3.75 12.90
C LEU A 41 -9.38 -3.67 12.48
N LEU A 42 -9.85 -4.61 11.68
CA LEU A 42 -11.22 -4.66 11.16
C LEU A 42 -12.23 -4.96 12.26
N ALA A 43 -11.92 -5.87 13.18
CA ALA A 43 -12.75 -6.16 14.35
C ALA A 43 -12.92 -4.91 15.24
N GLY A 44 -11.88 -4.08 15.36
CA GLY A 44 -11.91 -2.83 16.12
C GLY A 44 -12.94 -1.81 15.59
N ILE A 45 -13.29 -1.89 14.32
CA ILE A 45 -14.35 -1.08 13.69
C ILE A 45 -15.63 -1.89 13.43
N GLY A 46 -15.73 -3.09 14.01
CA GLY A 46 -16.89 -3.97 13.90
C GLY A 46 -17.14 -4.52 12.48
N VAL A 47 -16.11 -4.69 11.68
CA VAL A 47 -16.15 -5.26 10.32
C VAL A 47 -15.66 -6.69 10.34
N GLU A 48 -16.43 -7.61 9.72
CA GLU A 48 -16.02 -8.98 9.54
C GLU A 48 -14.86 -9.08 8.53
N MET A 49 -13.81 -9.80 8.91
CA MET A 49 -12.73 -10.17 8.00
C MET A 49 -12.82 -11.63 7.59
N VAL A 50 -12.82 -11.87 6.28
CA VAL A 50 -12.70 -13.21 5.69
C VAL A 50 -11.28 -13.37 5.15
N PRO A 51 -10.43 -14.17 5.83
CA PRO A 51 -9.05 -14.35 5.40
C PRO A 51 -8.97 -15.25 4.17
N TYR A 52 -8.09 -14.89 3.22
CA TYR A 52 -7.73 -15.74 2.09
C TYR A 52 -6.24 -15.63 1.75
N GLY A 53 -5.70 -16.68 1.16
CA GLY A 53 -4.29 -16.74 0.82
C GLY A 53 -3.34 -16.71 2.04
N PRO A 54 -2.04 -16.73 1.79
CA PRO A 54 -1.02 -16.68 2.85
C PRO A 54 -0.91 -15.29 3.49
N SER A 55 -0.28 -15.22 4.67
CA SER A 55 0.05 -13.96 5.34
C SER A 55 0.95 -13.09 4.47
N ALA A 56 0.56 -11.82 4.25
CA ALA A 56 1.35 -10.85 3.50
C ALA A 56 2.69 -10.56 4.21
N ARG A 57 2.68 -10.46 5.54
CA ARG A 57 3.88 -10.28 6.35
C ARG A 57 4.85 -11.46 6.25
N ALA A 58 4.33 -12.69 6.26
CA ALA A 58 5.16 -13.89 6.10
C ALA A 58 5.82 -13.94 4.71
N LEU A 59 5.08 -13.61 3.65
CA LEU A 59 5.61 -13.51 2.29
C LEU A 59 6.69 -12.43 2.17
N THR A 60 6.47 -11.27 2.76
CA THR A 60 7.46 -10.19 2.77
C THR A 60 8.75 -10.60 3.48
N LYS A 61 8.65 -11.27 4.65
CA LYS A 61 9.82 -11.77 5.39
C LYS A 61 10.58 -12.87 4.66
N ALA A 62 9.88 -13.75 3.96
CA ALA A 62 10.49 -14.84 3.22
C ALA A 62 11.28 -14.36 2.00
N ALA A 63 10.98 -13.14 1.49
CA ALA A 63 11.60 -12.53 0.31
C ALA A 63 11.82 -13.55 -0.84
N PRO A 64 10.77 -14.25 -1.29
CA PRO A 64 10.92 -15.33 -2.25
C PRO A 64 11.40 -14.79 -3.61
N PRO A 65 12.16 -15.60 -4.38
CA PRO A 65 12.70 -15.16 -5.66
C PRO A 65 11.59 -14.74 -6.65
N ALA A 66 11.91 -13.81 -7.55
CA ALA A 66 10.99 -13.35 -8.59
C ALA A 66 10.44 -14.47 -9.47
N SER A 67 11.22 -15.54 -9.69
CA SER A 67 10.79 -16.73 -10.45
C SER A 67 9.57 -17.47 -9.86
N THR A 68 9.24 -17.23 -8.60
CA THR A 68 8.04 -17.81 -7.94
C THR A 68 6.78 -16.95 -8.04
N VAL A 69 6.86 -15.78 -8.68
CA VAL A 69 5.73 -14.85 -8.81
C VAL A 69 4.50 -15.49 -9.47
N PRO A 70 4.63 -16.20 -10.62
CA PRO A 70 3.47 -16.84 -11.26
C PRO A 70 2.80 -17.89 -10.39
N GLU A 71 3.57 -18.75 -9.71
CA GLU A 71 3.04 -19.80 -8.83
C GLU A 71 2.27 -19.20 -7.65
N ARG A 72 2.82 -18.16 -7.04
CA ARG A 72 2.19 -17.45 -5.93
C ARG A 72 0.93 -16.71 -6.35
N ALA A 73 0.95 -16.10 -7.52
CA ALA A 73 -0.21 -15.47 -8.11
C ALA A 73 -1.34 -16.51 -8.36
N ALA A 74 -0.99 -17.67 -8.91
CA ALA A 74 -1.95 -18.75 -9.11
C ALA A 74 -2.59 -19.21 -7.79
N GLN A 75 -1.82 -19.33 -6.70
CA GLN A 75 -2.35 -19.68 -5.38
C GLN A 75 -3.33 -18.61 -4.85
N VAL A 76 -2.99 -17.33 -5.00
CA VAL A 76 -3.87 -16.23 -4.59
C VAL A 76 -5.16 -16.23 -5.41
N ILE A 77 -5.08 -16.35 -6.73
CA ILE A 77 -6.24 -16.44 -7.63
C ILE A 77 -7.13 -17.62 -7.26
N ALA A 78 -6.55 -18.81 -7.07
CA ALA A 78 -7.31 -20.00 -6.68
C ALA A 78 -8.11 -19.78 -5.40
N SER A 79 -7.46 -19.26 -4.36
CA SER A 79 -8.12 -18.99 -3.08
C SER A 79 -9.23 -17.95 -3.19
N GLN A 80 -9.14 -17.02 -4.12
CA GLN A 80 -10.20 -16.03 -4.36
C GLN A 80 -11.45 -16.63 -4.99
N PHE A 81 -11.29 -17.48 -6.00
CA PHE A 81 -12.43 -18.16 -6.61
C PHE A 81 -13.18 -19.07 -5.64
N GLU A 82 -12.56 -19.52 -4.58
CA GLU A 82 -13.18 -20.31 -3.50
C GLU A 82 -13.76 -19.37 -2.43
N VAL A 83 -12.89 -18.57 -1.80
CA VAL A 83 -13.24 -17.82 -0.58
C VAL A 83 -14.07 -16.58 -0.87
N ILE A 84 -13.66 -15.76 -1.88
CA ILE A 84 -14.40 -14.52 -2.19
C ILE A 84 -15.75 -14.87 -2.83
N ALA A 85 -15.82 -15.93 -3.63
CA ALA A 85 -17.10 -16.35 -4.20
C ALA A 85 -18.15 -16.68 -3.12
N ALA A 86 -17.75 -17.42 -2.09
CA ALA A 86 -18.60 -17.70 -0.95
C ALA A 86 -18.92 -16.45 -0.10
N ALA A 87 -17.92 -15.60 0.09
CA ALA A 87 -18.06 -14.37 0.90
C ALA A 87 -18.93 -13.30 0.22
N ALA A 88 -19.00 -13.28 -1.10
CA ALA A 88 -19.71 -12.28 -1.90
C ALA A 88 -21.07 -12.77 -2.43
N GLU A 89 -21.45 -14.00 -2.17
CA GLU A 89 -22.77 -14.53 -2.57
C GLU A 89 -23.89 -13.77 -1.86
N GLY A 90 -24.83 -13.22 -2.66
CA GLY A 90 -25.96 -12.43 -2.15
C GLY A 90 -25.61 -10.97 -1.78
N TRP A 91 -24.41 -10.49 -2.11
CA TRP A 91 -24.02 -9.11 -1.90
C TRP A 91 -24.20 -8.27 -3.17
N ASP A 92 -24.35 -6.94 -3.00
CA ASP A 92 -24.74 -6.03 -4.08
C ASP A 92 -23.56 -5.55 -4.94
N VAL A 93 -22.35 -5.48 -4.37
CA VAL A 93 -21.16 -4.92 -5.04
C VAL A 93 -19.86 -5.48 -4.46
N LEU A 94 -18.86 -5.60 -5.31
CA LEU A 94 -17.50 -5.95 -4.92
C LEU A 94 -16.54 -4.82 -5.28
N VAL A 95 -15.78 -4.31 -4.28
CA VAL A 95 -14.70 -3.32 -4.47
C VAL A 95 -13.37 -4.05 -4.32
N ALA A 96 -12.52 -4.00 -5.33
CA ALA A 96 -11.26 -4.74 -5.38
C ALA A 96 -10.05 -3.81 -5.49
N THR A 97 -9.00 -4.14 -4.74
CA THR A 97 -7.69 -3.47 -4.80
C THR A 97 -6.57 -4.46 -4.47
N GLY A 98 -5.33 -3.98 -4.48
CA GLY A 98 -4.14 -4.75 -4.14
C GLY A 98 -3.32 -5.18 -5.35
N MET A 99 -2.51 -6.23 -5.19
CA MET A 99 -1.69 -6.75 -6.28
C MET A 99 -2.55 -7.21 -7.46
N ILE A 100 -2.05 -7.04 -8.68
CA ILE A 100 -2.78 -7.36 -9.93
C ILE A 100 -3.47 -8.73 -9.91
N PRO A 101 -2.79 -9.85 -9.57
CA PRO A 101 -3.47 -11.15 -9.56
C PRO A 101 -4.63 -11.20 -8.55
N ALA A 102 -4.50 -10.47 -7.44
CA ALA A 102 -5.55 -10.40 -6.43
C ALA A 102 -6.77 -9.60 -6.93
N ALA A 103 -6.56 -8.45 -7.54
CA ALA A 103 -7.63 -7.67 -8.12
C ALA A 103 -8.30 -8.39 -9.30
N ALA A 104 -7.53 -9.11 -10.15
CA ALA A 104 -8.04 -9.87 -11.29
C ALA A 104 -8.95 -11.03 -10.88
N GLY A 105 -8.54 -11.80 -9.88
CA GLY A 105 -9.37 -12.90 -9.34
C GLY A 105 -10.66 -12.38 -8.70
N ALA A 106 -10.59 -11.34 -7.88
CA ALA A 106 -11.76 -10.74 -7.25
C ALA A 106 -12.77 -10.19 -8.27
N ARG A 107 -12.30 -9.50 -9.32
CA ARG A 107 -13.19 -9.05 -10.41
C ARG A 107 -13.84 -10.19 -11.15
N SER A 108 -13.09 -11.25 -11.45
CA SER A 108 -13.63 -12.44 -12.11
C SER A 108 -14.69 -13.14 -11.25
N VAL A 109 -14.53 -13.12 -9.92
CA VAL A 109 -15.57 -13.62 -9.00
C VAL A 109 -16.84 -12.75 -9.06
N ALA A 110 -16.70 -11.43 -9.07
CA ALA A 110 -17.86 -10.54 -9.21
C ALA A 110 -18.61 -10.77 -10.53
N GLU A 111 -17.87 -10.94 -11.64
CA GLU A 111 -18.43 -11.28 -12.94
C GLU A 111 -19.20 -12.62 -12.92
N ARG A 112 -18.61 -13.65 -12.30
CA ARG A 112 -19.30 -14.95 -12.10
C ARG A 112 -20.59 -14.84 -11.31
N LEU A 113 -20.61 -13.99 -10.28
CA LEU A 113 -21.79 -13.76 -9.43
C LEU A 113 -22.81 -12.80 -10.06
N GLY A 114 -22.45 -12.13 -11.16
CA GLY A 114 -23.30 -11.13 -11.81
C GLY A 114 -23.48 -9.85 -10.99
N ILE A 115 -22.55 -9.52 -10.10
CA ILE A 115 -22.58 -8.29 -9.28
C ILE A 115 -21.61 -7.24 -9.84
N PRO A 116 -21.94 -5.95 -9.72
CA PRO A 116 -21.03 -4.88 -10.09
C PRO A 116 -19.70 -4.97 -9.33
N SER A 117 -18.60 -4.61 -10.02
CA SER A 117 -17.30 -4.48 -9.37
C SER A 117 -16.66 -3.13 -9.63
N VAL A 118 -15.92 -2.61 -8.64
CA VAL A 118 -15.16 -1.38 -8.72
C VAL A 118 -13.69 -1.69 -8.43
N SER A 119 -12.81 -1.28 -9.33
CA SER A 119 -11.36 -1.32 -9.11
C SER A 119 -10.89 -0.07 -8.41
N VAL A 120 -10.02 -0.24 -7.42
CA VAL A 120 -9.44 0.88 -6.65
C VAL A 120 -7.93 0.77 -6.65
N THR A 121 -7.28 1.91 -6.79
CA THR A 121 -5.83 2.05 -6.57
C THR A 121 -5.54 3.21 -5.62
N PHE A 122 -4.45 3.05 -4.85
CA PHE A 122 -3.95 4.06 -3.91
C PHE A 122 -2.78 4.86 -4.47
N GLN A 123 -2.55 4.75 -5.77
CA GLN A 123 -1.51 5.44 -6.51
C GLN A 123 -1.82 5.44 -8.01
N GLN A 124 -1.57 6.55 -8.68
CA GLN A 124 -1.84 6.62 -10.10
C GLN A 124 -0.82 5.88 -10.98
N LEU A 125 0.29 5.39 -10.41
CA LEU A 125 1.36 4.69 -11.14
C LEU A 125 0.97 3.31 -11.66
N THR A 126 -0.17 2.79 -11.24
CA THR A 126 -0.75 1.54 -11.73
C THR A 126 -1.77 1.75 -12.86
N LEU A 127 -2.06 3.02 -13.18
CA LEU A 127 -2.99 3.40 -14.24
C LEU A 127 -2.22 3.85 -15.47
N PRO A 128 -2.46 3.25 -16.65
CA PRO A 128 -1.79 3.64 -17.89
C PRO A 128 -1.93 5.13 -18.20
N SER A 129 -0.81 5.77 -18.51
CA SER A 129 -0.76 7.19 -18.84
C SER A 129 0.35 7.49 -19.83
N PRO A 130 0.11 8.32 -20.85
CA PRO A 130 1.16 8.76 -21.77
C PRO A 130 2.23 9.65 -21.12
N GLN A 131 1.95 10.15 -19.92
CA GLN A 131 2.82 11.12 -19.24
C GLN A 131 3.89 10.47 -18.37
N ARG A 132 3.81 9.15 -18.11
CA ARG A 132 4.77 8.43 -17.27
C ARG A 132 4.87 6.95 -17.63
N PRO A 133 6.04 6.32 -17.36
CA PRO A 133 6.19 4.89 -17.53
C PRO A 133 5.44 4.10 -16.44
N PRO A 134 5.16 2.81 -16.68
CA PRO A 134 4.70 1.87 -15.66
C PRO A 134 5.78 1.59 -14.61
N LEU A 135 5.37 1.00 -13.50
CA LEU A 135 6.30 0.41 -12.53
C LEU A 135 6.81 -0.94 -13.05
N ALA A 136 8.12 -1.12 -13.10
CA ALA A 136 8.70 -2.38 -13.51
C ALA A 136 8.34 -3.52 -12.55
N TYR A 137 7.94 -4.67 -13.08
CA TYR A 137 7.75 -5.89 -12.28
C TYR A 137 9.10 -6.50 -11.87
N PRO A 138 9.19 -7.13 -10.70
CA PRO A 138 10.40 -7.85 -10.28
C PRO A 138 10.80 -8.89 -11.31
N GLY A 139 12.03 -8.80 -11.80
CA GLY A 139 12.55 -9.69 -12.86
C GLY A 139 12.20 -9.28 -14.30
N HIS A 140 11.38 -8.23 -14.49
CA HIS A 140 10.97 -7.69 -15.79
C HIS A 140 11.28 -6.19 -15.86
N PRO A 141 12.56 -5.78 -15.96
CA PRO A 141 12.92 -4.38 -16.05
C PRO A 141 12.43 -3.79 -17.39
N LEU A 142 12.06 -2.51 -17.35
CA LEU A 142 11.70 -1.80 -18.57
C LEU A 142 12.94 -1.63 -19.46
N PRO A 143 12.80 -1.76 -20.81
CA PRO A 143 13.90 -1.56 -21.74
C PRO A 143 14.42 -0.11 -21.66
N PRO A 144 15.72 0.11 -21.44
CA PRO A 144 16.28 1.45 -21.25
C PRO A 144 16.29 2.31 -22.53
N ASP A 145 16.14 1.70 -23.68
CA ASP A 145 16.11 2.32 -25.00
C ASP A 145 14.69 2.71 -25.46
N VAL A 146 13.64 2.28 -24.75
CA VAL A 146 12.25 2.68 -25.01
C VAL A 146 11.89 3.89 -24.17
N THR A 147 11.66 5.02 -24.81
CA THR A 147 11.32 6.29 -24.16
C THR A 147 9.85 6.70 -24.33
N ASP A 148 9.12 6.04 -25.21
CA ASP A 148 7.68 6.25 -25.38
C ASP A 148 6.92 5.52 -24.26
N ASN A 149 6.23 6.28 -23.43
CA ASN A 149 5.47 5.72 -22.33
C ASN A 149 4.33 4.81 -22.79
N ARG A 150 3.70 5.05 -23.92
CA ARG A 150 2.66 4.17 -24.46
C ARG A 150 3.24 2.79 -24.79
N ALA A 151 4.37 2.76 -25.48
CA ALA A 151 5.06 1.51 -25.78
C ALA A 151 5.52 0.78 -24.49
N LEU A 152 5.96 1.50 -23.47
CA LEU A 152 6.28 0.91 -22.16
C LEU A 152 5.05 0.31 -21.47
N TRP A 153 3.89 0.94 -21.58
CA TRP A 153 2.64 0.40 -21.03
C TRP A 153 2.12 -0.82 -21.82
N ASP A 154 2.39 -0.90 -23.11
CA ASP A 154 2.09 -2.09 -23.92
C ASP A 154 2.97 -3.28 -23.48
N LEU A 155 4.26 -3.04 -23.29
CA LEU A 155 5.20 -4.05 -22.76
C LEU A 155 4.82 -4.48 -21.32
N ASP A 156 4.35 -3.57 -20.48
CA ASP A 156 3.84 -3.88 -19.15
C ASP A 156 2.62 -4.81 -19.22
N ALA A 157 1.68 -4.53 -20.12
CA ALA A 157 0.52 -5.39 -20.32
C ALA A 157 0.93 -6.80 -20.76
N GLU A 158 1.86 -6.94 -21.72
CA GLU A 158 2.39 -8.22 -22.16
C GLU A 158 3.07 -8.98 -21.01
N ALA A 159 3.85 -8.29 -20.18
CA ALA A 159 4.50 -8.89 -19.02
C ALA A 159 3.49 -9.37 -17.97
N ILE A 160 2.43 -8.60 -17.71
CA ILE A 160 1.34 -8.96 -16.80
C ILE A 160 0.59 -10.19 -17.31
N ASP A 161 0.30 -10.25 -18.61
CA ASP A 161 -0.38 -11.38 -19.23
C ASP A 161 0.48 -12.65 -19.17
N ALA A 162 1.77 -12.52 -19.43
CA ALA A 162 2.73 -13.63 -19.32
C ALA A 162 2.85 -14.18 -17.89
N LEU A 163 2.74 -13.30 -16.88
CA LEU A 163 2.86 -13.68 -15.47
C LEU A 163 1.56 -14.29 -14.90
N PHE A 164 0.41 -13.80 -15.31
CA PHE A 164 -0.86 -14.05 -14.61
C PHE A 164 -1.99 -14.58 -15.49
N GLY A 165 -1.90 -14.43 -16.82
CA GLY A 165 -2.97 -14.73 -17.76
C GLY A 165 -3.39 -16.20 -17.74
N GLU A 166 -2.41 -17.13 -17.77
CA GLU A 166 -2.69 -18.57 -17.74
C GLU A 166 -3.44 -18.99 -16.46
N ALA A 167 -2.93 -18.55 -15.29
CA ALA A 167 -3.55 -18.87 -14.00
C ALA A 167 -4.96 -18.30 -13.90
N LEU A 168 -5.15 -17.04 -14.28
CA LEU A 168 -6.47 -16.41 -14.26
C LEU A 168 -7.46 -17.12 -15.18
N ASN A 169 -7.07 -17.35 -16.44
CA ASN A 169 -7.96 -17.95 -17.45
C ASN A 169 -8.29 -19.42 -17.14
N THR A 170 -7.40 -20.17 -16.50
CA THR A 170 -7.69 -21.52 -16.00
C THR A 170 -8.86 -21.50 -15.00
N HIS A 171 -8.83 -20.58 -14.01
CA HIS A 171 -9.90 -20.47 -13.02
C HIS A 171 -11.19 -19.88 -13.62
N ARG A 172 -11.08 -18.93 -14.56
CA ARG A 172 -12.22 -18.37 -15.28
C ARG A 172 -12.96 -19.46 -16.08
N ALA A 173 -12.21 -20.28 -16.83
CA ALA A 173 -12.78 -21.39 -17.59
C ALA A 173 -13.50 -22.40 -16.67
N ALA A 174 -12.89 -22.77 -15.53
CA ALA A 174 -13.51 -23.65 -14.54
C ALA A 174 -14.80 -23.04 -13.93
N ALA A 175 -14.88 -21.71 -13.89
CA ALA A 175 -16.04 -20.96 -13.41
C ALA A 175 -17.10 -20.69 -14.51
N GLY A 176 -16.87 -21.14 -15.75
CA GLY A 176 -17.75 -20.92 -16.89
C GLY A 176 -17.67 -19.51 -17.50
N LEU A 177 -16.63 -18.78 -17.22
CA LEU A 177 -16.38 -17.43 -17.75
C LEU A 177 -15.52 -17.49 -19.02
N PRO A 178 -15.69 -16.55 -19.97
CA PRO A 178 -14.81 -16.42 -21.12
C PRO A 178 -13.40 -16.03 -20.66
N PRO A 179 -12.36 -16.32 -21.45
CA PRO A 179 -11.01 -15.88 -21.18
C PRO A 179 -10.90 -14.34 -21.20
N VAL A 180 -9.91 -13.82 -20.52
CA VAL A 180 -9.48 -12.42 -20.54
C VAL A 180 -8.25 -12.32 -21.42
N ASP A 181 -8.27 -11.44 -22.43
CA ASP A 181 -7.14 -11.22 -23.33
C ASP A 181 -6.10 -10.24 -22.76
N GLY A 182 -6.49 -9.36 -21.82
CA GLY A 182 -5.63 -8.40 -21.14
C GLY A 182 -5.92 -8.35 -19.65
N VAL A 183 -5.06 -8.95 -18.83
CA VAL A 183 -5.25 -9.01 -17.37
C VAL A 183 -5.21 -7.62 -16.73
N ARG A 184 -4.28 -6.76 -17.20
CA ARG A 184 -4.19 -5.37 -16.70
C ARG A 184 -5.48 -4.60 -16.94
N ASP A 185 -5.98 -4.63 -18.15
CA ASP A 185 -7.18 -3.88 -18.54
C ASP A 185 -8.43 -4.47 -17.84
N HIS A 186 -8.47 -5.79 -17.68
CA HIS A 186 -9.48 -6.45 -16.85
C HIS A 186 -9.44 -5.95 -15.41
N VAL A 187 -8.25 -5.75 -14.80
CA VAL A 187 -8.13 -5.23 -13.43
C VAL A 187 -8.54 -3.77 -13.34
N VAL A 188 -8.05 -2.92 -14.23
CA VAL A 188 -8.31 -1.48 -14.21
C VAL A 188 -9.80 -1.21 -14.48
N GLY A 189 -10.35 -1.83 -15.52
CA GLY A 189 -11.72 -1.57 -15.99
C GLY A 189 -11.89 -0.16 -16.55
N ASP A 190 -13.11 0.18 -16.95
CA ASP A 190 -13.39 1.45 -17.64
C ASP A 190 -13.39 2.66 -16.70
N ARG A 191 -13.75 2.44 -15.43
CA ARG A 191 -13.95 3.51 -14.43
C ARG A 191 -13.30 3.19 -13.08
N PRO A 192 -11.97 3.17 -13.01
CA PRO A 192 -11.26 2.89 -11.77
C PRO A 192 -11.38 4.06 -10.78
N TRP A 193 -11.37 3.74 -9.49
CA TRP A 193 -11.26 4.73 -8.45
C TRP A 193 -9.79 4.94 -8.06
N LEU A 194 -9.37 6.20 -8.04
CA LEU A 194 -8.07 6.64 -7.55
C LEU A 194 -8.26 7.26 -6.16
N ALA A 195 -7.92 6.51 -5.12
CA ALA A 195 -8.12 6.93 -3.73
C ALA A 195 -6.88 7.68 -3.19
N THR A 196 -6.55 8.81 -3.82
CA THR A 196 -5.41 9.67 -3.48
C THR A 196 -5.83 11.11 -3.29
N ASP A 197 -5.07 11.84 -2.45
CA ASP A 197 -5.26 13.27 -2.27
C ASP A 197 -4.85 14.04 -3.54
N PRO A 198 -5.71 14.90 -4.12
CA PRO A 198 -5.44 15.57 -5.39
C PRO A 198 -4.32 16.61 -5.33
N VAL A 199 -3.89 17.07 -4.16
CA VAL A 199 -2.74 17.95 -4.00
C VAL A 199 -1.45 17.15 -3.98
N LEU A 200 -1.42 16.05 -3.24
CA LEU A 200 -0.26 15.15 -3.19
C LEU A 200 -0.09 14.38 -4.49
N ASP A 201 -1.18 13.90 -5.07
CA ASP A 201 -1.24 13.10 -6.29
C ASP A 201 -2.15 13.77 -7.32
N PRO A 202 -1.71 14.86 -7.97
CA PRO A 202 -2.54 15.59 -8.92
C PRO A 202 -2.92 14.70 -10.11
N PRO A 203 -4.16 14.80 -10.59
CA PRO A 203 -4.63 13.99 -11.70
C PRO A 203 -3.76 14.20 -12.93
N THR A 204 -3.40 13.12 -13.60
CA THR A 204 -2.72 13.14 -14.91
C THR A 204 -3.67 12.67 -15.99
N GLU A 205 -3.36 13.00 -17.25
CA GLU A 205 -4.15 12.51 -18.37
C GLU A 205 -4.10 10.98 -18.46
N MET A 206 -5.27 10.37 -18.48
CA MET A 206 -5.48 8.93 -18.67
C MET A 206 -6.64 8.78 -19.66
N PRO A 207 -6.38 9.03 -20.96
CA PRO A 207 -7.44 9.19 -21.96
C PRO A 207 -8.28 7.94 -22.19
N ASP A 208 -7.75 6.79 -21.82
CA ASP A 208 -8.40 5.49 -22.03
C ASP A 208 -9.31 5.06 -20.85
N PHE A 209 -9.38 5.86 -19.76
CA PHE A 209 -10.13 5.53 -18.56
C PHE A 209 -10.91 6.74 -18.01
N ASP A 210 -12.13 6.50 -17.51
CA ASP A 210 -12.91 7.47 -16.73
C ASP A 210 -12.54 7.41 -15.25
N VAL A 211 -11.34 7.89 -14.90
CA VAL A 211 -10.80 7.81 -13.54
C VAL A 211 -11.56 8.71 -12.58
N VAL A 212 -12.06 8.12 -11.49
CA VAL A 212 -12.71 8.86 -10.41
C VAL A 212 -11.74 9.04 -9.26
N GLN A 213 -11.17 10.23 -9.09
CA GLN A 213 -10.34 10.54 -7.94
C GLN A 213 -11.21 10.87 -6.72
N THR A 214 -11.17 10.00 -5.71
CA THR A 214 -12.07 10.06 -4.55
C THR A 214 -11.51 10.80 -3.34
N GLY A 215 -10.27 11.25 -3.41
CA GLY A 215 -9.49 11.66 -2.24
C GLY A 215 -8.88 10.46 -1.51
N ALA A 216 -7.92 10.72 -0.65
CA ALA A 216 -7.27 9.66 0.14
C ALA A 216 -8.21 9.13 1.23
N TRP A 217 -8.26 7.81 1.36
CA TRP A 217 -9.08 7.14 2.38
C TRP A 217 -8.31 6.97 3.68
N PHE A 218 -8.92 7.38 4.77
CA PHE A 218 -8.36 7.28 6.11
C PHE A 218 -9.29 6.53 7.04
N LEU A 219 -8.71 5.64 7.82
CA LEU A 219 -9.34 5.16 9.04
C LEU A 219 -8.96 6.15 10.16
N PRO A 220 -9.92 6.86 10.78
CA PRO A 220 -9.62 7.66 11.96
C PRO A 220 -9.01 6.79 13.06
N ASP A 221 -7.94 7.27 13.68
CA ASP A 221 -7.29 6.59 14.79
C ASP A 221 -7.44 7.46 16.05
N GLU A 222 -8.34 7.05 16.94
CA GLU A 222 -8.63 7.74 18.18
C GLU A 222 -7.84 7.18 19.38
N ARG A 223 -6.98 6.18 19.15
CA ARG A 223 -6.15 5.61 20.22
C ARG A 223 -5.24 6.69 20.80
N PRO A 224 -5.17 6.84 22.13
CA PRO A 224 -4.22 7.74 22.76
C PRO A 224 -2.78 7.27 22.48
N LEU A 225 -1.84 8.20 22.50
CA LEU A 225 -0.42 7.83 22.52
C LEU A 225 -0.10 7.12 23.86
N PRO A 226 0.78 6.10 23.84
CA PRO A 226 1.27 5.47 25.08
C PRO A 226 1.86 6.49 26.05
N ASP A 227 1.69 6.27 27.36
CA ASP A 227 2.15 7.17 28.41
C ASP A 227 3.66 7.44 28.32
N GLU A 228 4.48 6.40 28.06
CA GLU A 228 5.92 6.54 27.88
C GLU A 228 6.27 7.45 26.70
N LEU A 229 5.56 7.29 25.56
CA LEU A 229 5.74 8.14 24.39
C LEU A 229 5.29 9.58 24.69
N SER A 230 4.17 9.76 25.36
CA SER A 230 3.68 11.09 25.76
C SER A 230 4.67 11.80 26.67
N ALA A 231 5.20 11.10 27.68
CA ALA A 231 6.22 11.63 28.57
C ALA A 231 7.51 11.99 27.82
N PHE A 232 7.96 11.13 26.88
CA PHE A 232 9.12 11.44 26.03
C PHE A 232 8.87 12.69 25.18
N LEU A 233 7.70 12.84 24.57
CA LEU A 233 7.38 14.04 23.77
C LEU A 233 7.35 15.31 24.62
N ASP A 234 6.85 15.25 25.86
CA ASP A 234 6.71 16.39 26.78
C ASP A 234 8.05 16.78 27.46
N ALA A 235 9.05 15.88 27.47
CA ALA A 235 10.31 16.08 28.19
C ALA A 235 11.28 17.05 27.49
N GLY A 236 10.98 17.57 26.30
CA GLY A 236 11.88 18.52 25.60
C GLY A 236 11.40 18.84 24.18
N ASP A 237 12.32 19.36 23.36
CA ASP A 237 12.02 19.76 21.99
C ASP A 237 11.42 18.60 21.18
N PRO A 238 10.53 18.89 20.19
CA PRO A 238 9.96 17.87 19.32
C PRO A 238 11.04 16.97 18.69
N PRO A 239 10.93 15.64 18.83
CA PRO A 239 11.88 14.70 18.24
C PRO A 239 11.69 14.57 16.73
N VAL A 240 12.65 13.99 16.02
CA VAL A 240 12.48 13.51 14.67
C VAL A 240 12.00 12.05 14.72
N TYR A 241 10.88 11.75 14.05
CA TYR A 241 10.42 10.39 13.88
C TYR A 241 11.14 9.72 12.71
N VAL A 242 11.60 8.49 12.91
CA VAL A 242 12.22 7.64 11.88
C VAL A 242 11.49 6.30 11.83
N GLY A 243 10.88 5.96 10.69
CA GLY A 243 10.16 4.69 10.56
C GLY A 243 9.93 4.28 9.11
N PHE A 244 10.16 3.00 8.82
CA PHE A 244 10.06 2.45 7.46
C PHE A 244 8.83 1.53 7.27
N GLY A 245 7.88 1.55 8.18
CA GLY A 245 6.59 0.88 8.06
C GLY A 245 6.69 -0.63 7.85
N SER A 246 6.03 -1.13 6.80
CA SER A 246 5.99 -2.55 6.44
C SER A 246 7.16 -3.00 5.54
N MET A 247 8.21 -2.18 5.39
CA MET A 247 9.35 -2.52 4.55
C MET A 247 10.22 -3.60 5.20
N PRO A 248 10.60 -4.66 4.45
CA PRO A 248 11.61 -5.61 4.90
C PRO A 248 12.99 -4.98 4.69
N MET A 249 13.66 -4.60 5.74
CA MET A 249 14.99 -4.01 5.64
C MET A 249 16.05 -5.04 6.01
N HIS A 250 16.82 -5.50 5.05
CA HIS A 250 17.90 -6.48 5.28
C HIS A 250 19.04 -5.92 6.14
N ALA A 251 19.26 -4.60 6.08
CA ALA A 251 20.25 -3.87 6.86
C ALA A 251 19.62 -2.99 7.96
N SER A 252 18.52 -3.44 8.57
CA SER A 252 17.69 -2.64 9.48
C SER A 252 18.47 -1.95 10.62
N ARG A 253 19.48 -2.62 11.19
CA ARG A 253 20.32 -2.06 12.26
C ARG A 253 21.19 -0.91 11.77
N ASP A 254 21.79 -1.04 10.59
CA ASP A 254 22.66 0.00 10.03
C ASP A 254 21.84 1.21 9.61
N VAL A 255 20.69 1.02 9.00
CA VAL A 255 19.79 2.10 8.63
C VAL A 255 19.27 2.84 9.87
N ALA A 256 18.86 2.13 10.92
CA ALA A 256 18.45 2.76 12.17
C ALA A 256 19.60 3.56 12.79
N ARG A 257 20.80 3.00 12.84
CA ARG A 257 22.00 3.67 13.36
C ARG A 257 22.32 4.93 12.57
N ILE A 258 22.38 4.84 11.24
CA ILE A 258 22.67 5.99 10.36
C ILE A 258 21.63 7.09 10.59
N ALA A 259 20.35 6.75 10.63
CA ALA A 259 19.29 7.73 10.86
C ALA A 259 19.36 8.37 12.24
N VAL A 260 19.59 7.58 13.31
CA VAL A 260 19.76 8.12 14.67
C VAL A 260 20.99 9.03 14.77
N ASP A 261 22.13 8.60 14.23
CA ASP A 261 23.35 9.40 14.23
C ASP A 261 23.20 10.71 13.44
N ALA A 262 22.54 10.67 12.28
CA ALA A 262 22.27 11.86 11.48
C ALA A 262 21.36 12.87 12.20
N VAL A 263 20.32 12.39 12.88
CA VAL A 263 19.42 13.25 13.66
C VAL A 263 20.12 13.83 14.89
N ARG A 264 20.92 13.03 15.60
CA ARG A 264 21.74 13.48 16.73
C ARG A 264 22.76 14.54 16.34
N ALA A 265 23.36 14.40 15.16
CA ALA A 265 24.29 15.41 14.62
C ALA A 265 23.63 16.79 14.43
N GLN A 266 22.29 16.83 14.32
CA GLN A 266 21.51 18.07 14.29
C GLN A 266 21.04 18.52 15.69
N GLY A 267 21.51 17.89 16.77
CA GLY A 267 21.11 18.19 18.14
C GLY A 267 19.65 17.86 18.45
N ARG A 268 19.05 16.88 17.73
CA ARG A 268 17.64 16.50 17.89
C ARG A 268 17.49 15.16 18.57
N ARG A 269 16.40 15.01 19.32
CA ARG A 269 15.94 13.73 19.87
C ARG A 269 15.33 12.87 18.75
N VAL A 270 15.38 11.55 18.93
CA VAL A 270 14.93 10.57 17.92
C VAL A 270 13.81 9.70 18.45
N LEU A 271 12.80 9.50 17.62
CA LEU A 271 11.75 8.53 17.86
C LEU A 271 11.81 7.46 16.76
N VAL A 272 12.12 6.21 17.12
CA VAL A 272 12.28 5.12 16.16
C VAL A 272 11.03 4.24 16.13
N GLY A 273 10.33 4.22 15.00
CA GLY A 273 9.23 3.29 14.74
C GLY A 273 9.78 1.92 14.33
N ARG A 274 9.50 0.86 15.08
CA ARG A 274 10.04 -0.49 14.84
C ARG A 274 9.61 -1.06 13.49
N GLY A 275 8.35 -0.88 13.10
CA GLY A 275 7.79 -1.42 11.85
C GLY A 275 7.94 -2.94 11.72
N TRP A 276 7.83 -3.44 10.49
CA TRP A 276 8.06 -4.86 10.20
C TRP A 276 9.55 -5.26 10.19
N ALA A 277 10.43 -4.29 10.00
CA ALA A 277 11.88 -4.48 10.07
C ALA A 277 12.41 -4.66 11.51
N ASP A 278 11.53 -4.44 12.50
CA ASP A 278 11.87 -4.47 13.93
C ASP A 278 13.09 -3.61 14.26
N LEU A 279 13.06 -2.35 13.80
CA LEU A 279 14.12 -1.38 14.07
C LEU A 279 14.30 -1.25 15.59
N ALA A 280 15.50 -1.48 16.06
CA ALA A 280 15.83 -1.40 17.48
C ALA A 280 16.64 -0.13 17.77
N LEU A 281 16.62 0.30 19.04
CA LEU A 281 17.53 1.30 19.54
C LEU A 281 18.98 0.81 19.41
N ILE A 282 19.87 1.73 19.12
CA ILE A 282 21.32 1.46 19.04
C ILE A 282 22.02 1.60 20.39
N ASP A 283 21.40 2.30 21.32
CA ASP A 283 21.86 2.53 22.69
C ASP A 283 20.69 2.91 23.62
N GLU A 284 20.95 3.07 24.91
CA GLU A 284 19.97 3.39 25.95
C GLU A 284 19.99 4.86 26.38
N ARG A 285 20.34 5.78 25.49
CA ARG A 285 20.36 7.22 25.82
C ARG A 285 18.95 7.79 25.89
N ASP A 286 18.75 8.74 26.79
CA ASP A 286 17.46 9.43 27.02
C ASP A 286 16.98 10.29 25.84
N ASP A 287 17.83 10.52 24.82
CA ASP A 287 17.50 11.26 23.62
C ASP A 287 16.82 10.43 22.53
N CYS A 288 16.63 9.13 22.76
CA CYS A 288 16.05 8.21 21.81
C CYS A 288 15.02 7.27 22.44
N LEU A 289 13.86 7.11 21.78
CA LEU A 289 12.82 6.16 22.18
C LEU A 289 12.40 5.30 20.98
N ALA A 290 12.26 3.98 21.20
CA ALA A 290 11.68 3.08 20.20
C ALA A 290 10.22 2.80 20.50
N VAL A 291 9.36 2.97 19.48
CA VAL A 291 7.93 2.73 19.60
C VAL A 291 7.48 1.61 18.66
N GLY A 292 6.50 0.85 19.10
CA GLY A 292 5.80 -0.13 18.27
C GLY A 292 4.80 0.55 17.34
N GLU A 293 3.65 -0.08 17.20
CA GLU A 293 2.53 0.51 16.47
C GLU A 293 1.87 1.59 17.32
N VAL A 294 1.86 2.81 16.81
CA VAL A 294 1.27 3.99 17.47
C VAL A 294 0.37 4.77 16.51
N ASN A 295 -0.50 5.59 17.08
CA ASN A 295 -1.34 6.51 16.34
C ASN A 295 -0.50 7.62 15.67
N HIS A 296 -0.19 7.45 14.39
CA HIS A 296 0.57 8.43 13.62
C HIS A 296 -0.20 9.74 13.42
N GLN A 297 -1.54 9.71 13.40
CA GLN A 297 -2.35 10.92 13.25
C GLN A 297 -2.21 11.84 14.48
N ALA A 298 -2.09 11.26 15.68
CA ALA A 298 -1.83 12.01 16.90
C ALA A 298 -0.33 12.36 17.07
N LEU A 299 0.57 11.51 16.57
CA LEU A 299 2.01 11.67 16.77
C LEU A 299 2.64 12.71 15.85
N PHE A 300 2.31 12.69 14.55
CA PHE A 300 3.06 13.47 13.55
C PHE A 300 2.91 14.99 13.71
N GLY A 301 1.85 15.46 14.33
CA GLY A 301 1.72 16.86 14.75
C GLY A 301 2.62 17.28 15.93
N ARG A 302 3.30 16.34 16.59
CA ARG A 302 4.16 16.53 17.76
C ARG A 302 5.66 16.26 17.50
N VAL A 303 6.05 16.01 16.26
CA VAL A 303 7.44 15.75 15.86
C VAL A 303 7.99 16.89 15.01
N ALA A 304 9.30 17.07 15.01
CA ALA A 304 9.96 18.11 14.22
C ALA A 304 10.00 17.75 12.72
N ALA A 305 10.11 16.46 12.40
CA ALA A 305 10.07 15.93 11.06
C ALA A 305 9.78 14.42 11.08
N VAL A 306 9.37 13.88 9.92
CA VAL A 306 9.13 12.45 9.71
C VAL A 306 10.08 11.93 8.65
N VAL A 307 10.99 11.03 9.02
CA VAL A 307 11.87 10.30 8.11
C VAL A 307 11.23 8.95 7.81
N HIS A 308 10.93 8.69 6.54
CA HIS A 308 10.22 7.47 6.15
C HIS A 308 10.55 7.00 4.73
N HIS A 309 10.05 5.81 4.36
CA HIS A 309 10.31 5.18 3.05
C HIS A 309 9.52 5.78 1.88
N GLY A 310 8.48 6.57 2.12
CA GLY A 310 7.65 7.13 1.04
C GLY A 310 6.40 6.32 0.69
N GLY A 311 5.93 5.44 1.57
CA GLY A 311 4.62 4.81 1.35
C GLY A 311 3.49 5.83 1.36
N ALA A 312 2.49 5.68 0.46
CA ALA A 312 1.38 6.62 0.24
C ALA A 312 0.67 7.04 1.54
N GLY A 313 0.34 6.08 2.42
CA GLY A 313 -0.36 6.35 3.68
C GLY A 313 0.45 7.18 4.66
N THR A 314 1.75 6.90 4.84
CA THR A 314 2.64 7.67 5.71
C THR A 314 2.86 9.08 5.17
N THR A 315 3.13 9.21 3.87
CA THR A 315 3.30 10.49 3.18
C THR A 315 2.08 11.38 3.37
N THR A 316 0.89 10.82 3.14
CA THR A 316 -0.37 11.55 3.27
C THR A 316 -0.67 11.92 4.71
N THR A 317 -0.42 11.02 5.68
CA THR A 317 -0.63 11.31 7.11
C THR A 317 0.31 12.42 7.59
N ALA A 318 1.59 12.37 7.23
CA ALA A 318 2.55 13.42 7.60
C ALA A 318 2.17 14.77 7.00
N ALA A 319 1.76 14.81 5.73
CA ALA A 319 1.29 16.04 5.09
C ALA A 319 0.05 16.63 5.79
N ARG A 320 -0.93 15.79 6.12
CA ARG A 320 -2.14 16.21 6.86
C ARG A 320 -1.84 16.77 8.25
N CYS A 321 -0.83 16.22 8.90
CA CYS A 321 -0.36 16.71 10.21
C CYS A 321 0.53 17.95 10.12
N GLY A 322 0.88 18.43 8.91
CA GLY A 322 1.80 19.54 8.70
C GLY A 322 3.26 19.21 9.07
N ALA A 323 3.62 17.93 9.17
CA ALA A 323 4.97 17.51 9.53
C ALA A 323 5.90 17.56 8.31
N PRO A 324 7.07 18.24 8.39
CA PRO A 324 8.09 18.15 7.36
C PRO A 324 8.55 16.71 7.15
N GLN A 325 8.83 16.34 5.90
CA GLN A 325 9.15 14.96 5.54
C GLN A 325 10.56 14.83 4.98
N VAL A 326 11.24 13.74 5.34
CA VAL A 326 12.43 13.26 4.64
C VAL A 326 12.13 11.87 4.11
N VAL A 327 12.03 11.77 2.79
CA VAL A 327 11.66 10.51 2.16
C VAL A 327 12.90 9.79 1.65
N VAL A 328 13.06 8.53 2.08
CA VAL A 328 14.17 7.64 1.70
C VAL A 328 13.58 6.45 0.95
N PRO A 329 13.31 6.59 -0.36
CA PRO A 329 12.57 5.59 -1.11
C PRO A 329 13.38 4.30 -1.28
N GLN A 330 12.70 3.16 -1.19
CA GLN A 330 13.31 1.83 -1.32
C GLN A 330 12.89 1.16 -2.64
N LEU A 331 11.60 1.21 -3.00
CA LEU A 331 11.04 0.49 -4.15
C LEU A 331 9.64 1.00 -4.54
N ALA A 332 9.11 0.48 -5.61
CA ALA A 332 7.74 0.68 -6.11
C ALA A 332 7.36 2.16 -6.31
N ASP A 333 6.28 2.62 -5.70
CA ASP A 333 5.74 3.98 -5.77
C ASP A 333 6.51 5.02 -4.93
N GLN A 334 7.40 4.57 -4.07
CA GLN A 334 8.08 5.44 -3.10
C GLN A 334 8.91 6.56 -3.74
N PRO A 335 9.66 6.34 -4.86
CA PRO A 335 10.34 7.43 -5.57
C PRO A 335 9.37 8.51 -6.08
N TYR A 336 8.17 8.10 -6.51
CA TYR A 336 7.13 9.04 -6.92
C TYR A 336 6.71 9.95 -5.77
N TRP A 337 6.36 9.36 -4.61
CA TRP A 337 5.98 10.15 -3.43
C TRP A 337 7.11 11.02 -2.91
N ALA A 338 8.36 10.55 -2.98
CA ALA A 338 9.54 11.34 -2.66
C ALA A 338 9.65 12.59 -3.54
N GLY A 339 9.49 12.42 -4.86
CA GLY A 339 9.44 13.53 -5.82
C GLY A 339 8.28 14.50 -5.55
N ARG A 340 7.10 13.99 -5.16
CA ARG A 340 5.94 14.82 -4.80
C ARG A 340 6.20 15.67 -3.56
N VAL A 341 6.77 15.06 -2.51
CA VAL A 341 7.16 15.77 -1.26
C VAL A 341 8.14 16.90 -1.56
N ALA A 342 9.15 16.63 -2.37
CA ALA A 342 10.14 17.65 -2.76
C ALA A 342 9.51 18.75 -3.63
N ALA A 343 8.72 18.40 -4.64
CA ALA A 343 8.08 19.35 -5.55
C ALA A 343 7.09 20.29 -4.84
N LEU A 344 6.39 19.80 -3.80
CA LEU A 344 5.48 20.60 -2.98
C LEU A 344 6.19 21.45 -1.93
N GLY A 345 7.51 21.30 -1.73
CA GLY A 345 8.26 22.00 -0.70
C GLY A 345 7.86 21.63 0.74
N ILE A 346 7.24 20.45 0.94
CA ILE A 346 6.84 19.95 2.26
C ILE A 346 7.88 19.02 2.89
N GLY A 347 9.04 18.88 2.24
CA GLY A 347 10.14 18.07 2.72
C GLY A 347 11.25 17.90 1.69
N ALA A 348 12.06 16.86 1.88
CA ALA A 348 13.18 16.50 1.04
C ALA A 348 13.11 15.02 0.64
N ALA A 349 13.62 14.69 -0.55
CA ALA A 349 13.83 13.35 -1.03
C ALA A 349 15.30 12.96 -0.95
N HIS A 350 15.59 11.72 -0.59
CA HIS A 350 16.92 11.15 -0.71
C HIS A 350 17.13 10.63 -2.14
N ASP A 351 18.16 11.16 -2.80
CA ASP A 351 18.51 10.78 -4.17
C ASP A 351 19.62 9.72 -4.14
N GLY A 352 19.29 8.47 -4.06
CA GLY A 352 20.28 7.43 -4.17
C GLY A 352 19.89 6.10 -3.51
N PRO A 353 20.66 5.04 -3.78
CA PRO A 353 20.45 3.78 -3.11
C PRO A 353 20.65 3.94 -1.60
N VAL A 354 19.77 3.35 -0.84
CA VAL A 354 19.92 3.26 0.62
C VAL A 354 21.03 2.26 0.92
N PRO A 355 21.96 2.57 1.82
CA PRO A 355 23.05 1.68 2.18
C PRO A 355 22.60 0.36 2.80
#